data_983f8ce8fb9eeba95ba9c9f7f828a3cd
#
_entry.id   983f8ce8fb9eeba95ba9c9f7f828a3cd
#
_cell.length_a   1.000
_cell.length_b   1.000
_cell.length_c   1.000
_cell.angle_alpha   90.00
_cell.angle_beta   90.00
_cell.angle_gamma   90.00
#
_symmetry.space_group_name_H-M   'P 1'
#
loop_
_entity.id
_entity.type
_entity.pdbx_description
1 polymer ?
#
loop_
_entity_poly.entity_id
_entity_poly.type
_entity_poly.pdbx_seq_one_letter_code
_entity_poly.pdbx_strand_id
1 'polypeptide(L)'
;MTHAAVALQCLDAGAQFLTSDGLHPEVIELAAKQDVVVIPGALTPTEVITAWRASSDFVKVVPCAQIGGETYIGSLSRMYPHIPLIASGGVTQQNASKFILAGAMALGVGRELVPAEAIRLRQVDRIGELARRFVGFVKNGRDHLAARKARRMAIDE
;
A
#
# COMPACT_ATOMS: atom_id res chain seq x y z
N MET A 1 -7.17 3.18 12.54
CA MET A 1 -7.44 4.54 13.04
C MET A 1 -8.79 4.94 12.48
N THR A 2 -9.74 5.30 13.33
CA THR A 2 -11.16 5.45 12.93
C THR A 2 -11.73 6.84 13.23
N HIS A 3 -11.01 7.69 13.97
CA HIS A 3 -11.50 9.01 14.40
C HIS A 3 -10.38 10.06 14.38
N ALA A 4 -10.72 11.30 14.05
CA ALA A 4 -9.78 12.43 14.03
C ALA A 4 -9.08 12.66 15.37
N ALA A 5 -9.78 12.44 16.50
CA ALA A 5 -9.17 12.58 17.83
C ALA A 5 -8.00 11.60 18.06
N VAL A 6 -8.15 10.34 17.61
CA VAL A 6 -7.07 9.34 17.70
C VAL A 6 -5.92 9.69 16.74
N ALA A 7 -6.26 10.21 15.55
CA ALA A 7 -5.26 10.67 14.59
C ALA A 7 -4.39 11.79 15.18
N LEU A 8 -5.02 12.77 15.83
CA LEU A 8 -4.31 13.86 16.50
C LEU A 8 -3.38 13.35 17.60
N GLN A 9 -3.85 12.43 18.47
CA GLN A 9 -3.01 11.80 19.48
C GLN A 9 -1.78 11.08 18.89
N CYS A 10 -1.95 10.43 17.71
CA CYS A 10 -0.82 9.80 17.03
C CYS A 10 0.20 10.85 16.54
N LEU A 11 -0.26 11.97 16.00
CA LEU A 11 0.61 13.07 15.57
C LEU A 11 1.35 13.71 16.77
N ASP A 12 0.65 13.95 17.86
CA ASP A 12 1.24 14.47 19.12
C ASP A 12 2.31 13.51 19.67
N ALA A 13 2.14 12.21 19.45
CA ALA A 13 3.12 11.18 19.80
C ALA A 13 4.27 11.04 18.79
N GLY A 14 4.31 11.87 17.73
CA GLY A 14 5.39 11.90 16.74
C GLY A 14 5.16 11.04 15.49
N ALA A 15 3.93 10.66 15.17
CA ALA A 15 3.65 9.98 13.90
C ALA A 15 3.94 10.91 12.71
N GLN A 16 4.66 10.40 11.71
CA GLN A 16 5.05 11.14 10.51
C GLN A 16 4.10 10.87 9.32
N PHE A 17 3.21 9.92 9.44
CA PHE A 17 2.14 9.64 8.48
C PHE A 17 0.97 8.96 9.19
N LEU A 18 -0.21 9.02 8.57
CA LEU A 18 -1.42 8.38 9.09
C LEU A 18 -1.91 7.30 8.13
N THR A 19 -2.38 6.17 8.66
CA THR A 19 -3.01 5.12 7.85
C THR A 19 -4.20 4.50 8.57
N SER A 20 -5.22 4.09 7.81
CA SER A 20 -6.39 3.40 8.31
C SER A 20 -6.76 2.21 7.42
N ASP A 21 -7.57 1.26 7.89
CA ASP A 21 -8.07 0.14 7.09
C ASP A 21 -9.44 0.44 6.46
N GLY A 22 -10.01 1.60 6.74
CA GLY A 22 -11.24 2.10 6.15
C GLY A 22 -11.12 3.54 5.70
N LEU A 23 -12.15 4.02 5.00
CA LEU A 23 -12.27 5.38 4.54
C LEU A 23 -12.86 6.26 5.66
N HIS A 24 -12.07 7.20 6.17
CA HIS A 24 -12.43 8.14 7.22
C HIS A 24 -12.13 9.57 6.76
N PRO A 25 -13.11 10.28 6.15
CA PRO A 25 -12.91 11.61 5.59
C PRO A 25 -12.33 12.63 6.59
N GLU A 26 -12.79 12.57 7.83
CA GLU A 26 -12.31 13.45 8.91
C GLU A 26 -10.82 13.26 9.26
N VAL A 27 -10.30 12.05 9.06
CA VAL A 27 -8.86 11.77 9.24
C VAL A 27 -8.05 12.32 8.08
N ILE A 28 -8.56 12.20 6.86
CA ILE A 28 -7.91 12.75 5.66
C ILE A 28 -7.88 14.28 5.74
N GLU A 29 -8.99 14.90 6.12
CA GLU A 29 -9.08 16.35 6.29
C GLU A 29 -8.14 16.87 7.38
N LEU A 30 -8.03 16.16 8.50
CA LEU A 30 -7.08 16.49 9.57
C LEU A 30 -5.64 16.41 9.06
N ALA A 31 -5.28 15.33 8.36
CA ALA A 31 -3.94 15.13 7.83
C ALA A 31 -3.55 16.24 6.83
N ALA A 32 -4.47 16.61 5.94
CA ALA A 32 -4.26 17.72 5.01
C ALA A 32 -4.03 19.06 5.72
N LYS A 33 -4.76 19.33 6.81
CA LYS A 33 -4.56 20.55 7.65
C LYS A 33 -3.23 20.56 8.39
N GLN A 34 -2.69 19.39 8.69
CA GLN A 34 -1.43 19.21 9.43
C GLN A 34 -0.22 18.99 8.51
N ASP A 35 -0.42 19.02 7.19
CA ASP A 35 0.62 18.74 6.17
C ASP A 35 1.30 17.37 6.41
N VAL A 36 0.49 16.33 6.67
CA VAL A 36 0.93 14.97 7.00
C VAL A 36 0.39 13.99 5.97
N VAL A 37 1.27 13.12 5.49
CA VAL A 37 0.90 12.03 4.55
C VAL A 37 -0.20 11.16 5.12
N VAL A 38 -1.27 10.93 4.33
CA VAL A 38 -2.40 10.09 4.73
C VAL A 38 -2.68 8.98 3.71
N ILE A 39 -2.88 7.77 4.26
CA ILE A 39 -3.07 6.52 3.51
C ILE A 39 -4.35 5.84 3.99
N PRO A 40 -5.54 6.31 3.55
CA PRO A 40 -6.82 5.68 3.90
C PRO A 40 -6.97 4.30 3.26
N GLY A 41 -7.69 3.42 3.93
CA GLY A 41 -8.13 2.15 3.38
C GLY A 41 -9.35 2.31 2.48
N ALA A 42 -9.40 1.51 1.41
CA ALA A 42 -10.51 1.40 0.49
C ALA A 42 -10.58 -0.01 -0.08
N LEU A 43 -11.75 -0.47 -0.47
CA LEU A 43 -11.93 -1.77 -1.09
C LEU A 43 -12.54 -1.66 -2.49
N THR A 44 -13.56 -0.84 -2.65
CA THR A 44 -14.33 -0.68 -3.90
C THR A 44 -13.81 0.48 -4.75
N PRO A 45 -14.08 0.49 -6.08
CA PRO A 45 -13.75 1.63 -6.94
C PRO A 45 -14.31 2.97 -6.44
N THR A 46 -15.52 2.96 -5.88
CA THR A 46 -16.15 4.16 -5.29
C THR A 46 -15.36 4.68 -4.09
N GLU A 47 -14.92 3.80 -3.20
CA GLU A 47 -14.10 4.19 -2.05
C GLU A 47 -12.73 4.72 -2.49
N VAL A 48 -12.11 4.08 -3.49
CA VAL A 48 -10.81 4.51 -4.04
C VAL A 48 -10.89 5.94 -4.57
N ILE A 49 -11.88 6.23 -5.44
CA ILE A 49 -12.01 7.59 -6.00
C ILE A 49 -12.47 8.60 -4.94
N THR A 50 -13.25 8.19 -3.94
CA THR A 50 -13.67 9.04 -2.84
C THR A 50 -12.49 9.42 -1.95
N ALA A 51 -11.63 8.45 -1.59
CA ALA A 51 -10.40 8.71 -0.85
C ALA A 51 -9.48 9.69 -1.59
N TRP A 52 -9.29 9.47 -2.89
CA TRP A 52 -8.46 10.34 -3.73
C TRP A 52 -8.99 11.77 -3.81
N ARG A 53 -10.31 11.93 -4.05
CA ARG A 53 -10.97 13.25 -4.09
C ARG A 53 -10.92 14.00 -2.74
N ALA A 54 -10.79 13.28 -1.65
CA ALA A 54 -10.60 13.85 -0.32
C ALA A 54 -9.13 14.30 -0.06
N SER A 55 -8.27 14.26 -1.08
CA SER A 55 -6.85 14.66 -1.01
C SER A 55 -5.96 13.71 -0.21
N SER A 56 -6.21 12.39 -0.33
CA SER A 56 -5.25 11.41 0.20
C SER A 56 -3.99 11.32 -0.68
N ASP A 57 -2.84 11.06 -0.08
CA ASP A 57 -1.57 10.90 -0.81
C ASP A 57 -1.46 9.55 -1.50
N PHE A 58 -2.02 8.52 -0.88
CA PHE A 58 -2.10 7.15 -1.38
C PHE A 58 -3.46 6.55 -1.04
N VAL A 59 -3.86 5.50 -1.72
CA VAL A 59 -5.03 4.71 -1.35
C VAL A 59 -4.62 3.26 -1.10
N LYS A 60 -4.86 2.77 0.11
CA LYS A 60 -4.54 1.40 0.53
C LYS A 60 -5.73 0.47 0.22
N VAL A 61 -5.56 -0.41 -0.76
CA VAL A 61 -6.56 -1.44 -1.08
C VAL A 61 -6.42 -2.58 -0.08
N VAL A 62 -7.42 -2.75 0.79
CA VAL A 62 -7.38 -3.71 1.90
C VAL A 62 -8.77 -4.29 2.21
N PRO A 63 -8.90 -5.64 2.38
CA PRO A 63 -7.91 -6.69 2.16
C PRO A 63 -7.81 -7.09 0.68
N CYS A 64 -6.68 -6.90 0.01
CA CYS A 64 -6.59 -7.05 -1.44
C CYS A 64 -6.53 -8.51 -1.92
N ALA A 65 -5.86 -9.41 -1.20
CA ALA A 65 -5.67 -10.80 -1.66
C ALA A 65 -7.00 -11.58 -1.74
N GLN A 66 -7.90 -11.34 -0.80
CA GLN A 66 -9.18 -12.04 -0.68
C GLN A 66 -10.20 -11.66 -1.77
N ILE A 67 -10.03 -10.52 -2.42
CA ILE A 67 -10.98 -9.99 -3.42
C ILE A 67 -10.46 -10.06 -4.86
N GLY A 68 -9.48 -10.93 -5.12
CA GLY A 68 -8.93 -11.14 -6.45
C GLY A 68 -7.46 -10.75 -6.63
N GLY A 69 -6.79 -10.35 -5.57
CA GLY A 69 -5.34 -10.18 -5.54
C GLY A 69 -4.82 -9.20 -6.59
N GLU A 70 -3.77 -9.62 -7.30
CA GLU A 70 -3.11 -8.83 -8.34
C GLU A 70 -4.04 -8.50 -9.52
N THR A 71 -5.02 -9.35 -9.83
CA THR A 71 -5.99 -9.09 -10.89
C THR A 71 -6.88 -7.89 -10.54
N TYR A 72 -7.32 -7.82 -9.29
CA TYR A 72 -8.13 -6.71 -8.81
C TYR A 72 -7.35 -5.39 -8.77
N ILE A 73 -6.13 -5.42 -8.22
CA ILE A 73 -5.22 -4.25 -8.24
C ILE A 73 -4.98 -3.78 -9.68
N GLY A 74 -4.74 -4.70 -10.61
CA GLY A 74 -4.57 -4.37 -12.02
C GLY A 74 -5.80 -3.73 -12.67
N SER A 75 -6.99 -4.11 -12.25
CA SER A 75 -8.23 -3.50 -12.70
C SER A 75 -8.38 -2.07 -12.17
N LEU A 76 -8.15 -1.85 -10.88
CA LEU A 76 -8.17 -0.51 -10.26
C LEU A 76 -7.11 0.41 -10.87
N SER A 77 -5.88 -0.08 -11.06
CA SER A 77 -4.79 0.69 -11.66
C SER A 77 -5.08 1.11 -13.11
N ARG A 78 -5.80 0.30 -13.87
CA ARG A 78 -6.25 0.69 -15.23
C ARG A 78 -7.39 1.70 -15.20
N MET A 79 -8.33 1.58 -14.27
CA MET A 79 -9.44 2.53 -14.11
C MET A 79 -8.95 3.90 -13.62
N TYR A 80 -7.96 3.89 -12.73
CA TYR A 80 -7.46 5.09 -12.06
C TYR A 80 -5.92 5.16 -12.12
N PRO A 81 -5.32 5.35 -13.32
CA PRO A 81 -3.87 5.28 -13.51
C PRO A 81 -3.08 6.38 -12.77
N HIS A 82 -3.76 7.42 -12.32
CA HIS A 82 -3.20 8.55 -11.57
C HIS A 82 -3.27 8.38 -10.05
N ILE A 83 -4.00 7.37 -9.55
CA ILE A 83 -4.13 7.13 -8.11
C ILE A 83 -3.04 6.15 -7.64
N PRO A 84 -2.14 6.55 -6.73
CA PRO A 84 -1.11 5.68 -6.19
C PRO A 84 -1.70 4.65 -5.22
N LEU A 85 -1.83 3.40 -5.68
CA LEU A 85 -2.40 2.30 -4.90
C LEU A 85 -1.35 1.59 -4.06
N ILE A 86 -1.69 1.26 -2.82
CA ILE A 86 -0.94 0.35 -1.94
C ILE A 86 -1.73 -0.94 -1.79
N ALA A 87 -1.15 -2.08 -2.15
CA ALA A 87 -1.77 -3.37 -1.92
C ALA A 87 -1.49 -3.85 -0.49
N SER A 88 -2.53 -4.17 0.28
CA SER A 88 -2.44 -4.61 1.66
C SER A 88 -3.47 -5.71 1.97
N GLY A 89 -3.16 -6.53 2.99
CA GLY A 89 -4.00 -7.67 3.38
C GLY A 89 -3.79 -8.90 2.49
N GLY A 90 -3.07 -9.89 3.02
CA GLY A 90 -2.73 -11.14 2.34
C GLY A 90 -1.54 -11.03 1.37
N VAL A 91 -0.69 -10.02 1.52
CA VAL A 91 0.58 -9.93 0.80
C VAL A 91 1.56 -10.95 1.36
N THR A 92 2.09 -11.82 0.50
CA THR A 92 3.04 -12.89 0.80
C THR A 92 4.29 -12.77 -0.07
N GLN A 93 5.33 -13.56 0.21
CA GLN A 93 6.53 -13.61 -0.64
C GLN A 93 6.21 -14.08 -2.08
N GLN A 94 5.18 -14.93 -2.27
CA GLN A 94 4.79 -15.48 -3.56
C GLN A 94 4.04 -14.48 -4.45
N ASN A 95 3.33 -13.50 -3.86
CA ASN A 95 2.52 -12.55 -4.60
C ASN A 95 3.03 -11.09 -4.58
N ALA A 96 4.03 -10.78 -3.76
CA ALA A 96 4.56 -9.43 -3.58
C ALA A 96 4.95 -8.76 -4.93
N SER A 97 5.79 -9.43 -5.73
CA SER A 97 6.18 -8.90 -7.06
C SER A 97 4.99 -8.78 -8.01
N LYS A 98 4.01 -9.69 -7.92
CA LYS A 98 2.81 -9.67 -8.79
C LYS A 98 1.95 -8.44 -8.52
N PHE A 99 1.79 -8.03 -7.27
CA PHE A 99 1.08 -6.80 -6.92
C PHE A 99 1.75 -5.55 -7.52
N ILE A 100 3.08 -5.47 -7.45
CA ILE A 100 3.84 -4.38 -8.08
C ILE A 100 3.65 -4.40 -9.60
N LEU A 101 3.77 -5.57 -10.24
CA LEU A 101 3.55 -5.73 -11.68
C LEU A 101 2.12 -5.38 -12.11
N ALA A 102 1.14 -5.56 -11.23
CA ALA A 102 -0.25 -5.18 -11.44
C ALA A 102 -0.50 -3.66 -11.31
N GLY A 103 0.47 -2.89 -10.80
CA GLY A 103 0.37 -1.44 -10.69
C GLY A 103 0.29 -0.91 -9.26
N ALA A 104 0.45 -1.75 -8.23
CA ALA A 104 0.61 -1.24 -6.87
C ALA A 104 1.94 -0.47 -6.77
N MET A 105 1.89 0.72 -6.18
CA MET A 105 3.08 1.54 -5.94
C MET A 105 3.88 1.04 -4.74
N ALA A 106 3.21 0.50 -3.74
CA ALA A 106 3.82 -0.05 -2.54
C ALA A 106 3.00 -1.23 -1.99
N LEU A 107 3.53 -1.90 -0.97
CA LEU A 107 2.92 -3.05 -0.32
C LEU A 107 2.78 -2.81 1.19
N GLY A 108 1.60 -3.14 1.75
CA GLY A 108 1.38 -3.26 3.18
C GLY A 108 1.54 -4.71 3.62
N VAL A 109 2.65 -5.03 4.30
CA VAL A 109 2.98 -6.40 4.70
C VAL A 109 2.88 -6.53 6.22
N GLY A 110 2.05 -7.44 6.69
CA GLY A 110 1.85 -7.71 8.10
C GLY A 110 2.59 -8.96 8.59
N ARG A 111 1.85 -10.02 8.89
CA ARG A 111 2.37 -11.26 9.53
C ARG A 111 3.46 -11.97 8.74
N GLU A 112 3.50 -11.84 7.44
CA GLU A 112 4.54 -12.40 6.59
C GLU A 112 5.91 -11.72 6.81
N LEU A 113 5.89 -10.43 7.18
CA LEU A 113 7.08 -9.67 7.52
C LEU A 113 7.45 -9.81 9.01
N VAL A 114 6.42 -9.75 9.88
CA VAL A 114 6.60 -9.81 11.34
C VAL A 114 5.77 -10.97 11.90
N PRO A 115 6.26 -12.24 11.78
CA PRO A 115 5.56 -13.39 12.31
C PRO A 115 5.47 -13.32 13.85
N ALA A 116 4.31 -13.69 14.40
CA ALA A 116 4.09 -13.66 15.85
C ALA A 116 5.13 -14.50 16.64
N GLU A 117 5.58 -15.61 16.05
CA GLU A 117 6.64 -16.43 16.63
C GLU A 117 7.98 -15.67 16.71
N ALA A 118 8.34 -14.92 15.67
CA ALA A 118 9.59 -14.15 15.66
C ALA A 118 9.58 -13.05 16.72
N ILE A 119 8.40 -12.45 16.99
CA ILE A 119 8.23 -11.50 18.11
C ILE A 119 8.40 -12.23 19.43
N ARG A 120 7.68 -13.35 19.64
CA ARG A 120 7.72 -14.14 20.89
C ARG A 120 9.14 -14.61 21.23
N LEU A 121 9.90 -15.02 20.21
CA LEU A 121 11.27 -15.52 20.36
C LEU A 121 12.34 -14.44 20.20
N ARG A 122 11.95 -13.16 20.07
CA ARG A 122 12.86 -12.01 19.88
C ARG A 122 13.85 -12.19 18.73
N GLN A 123 13.43 -12.83 17.64
CA GLN A 123 14.23 -13.12 16.45
C GLN A 123 14.35 -11.89 15.53
N VAL A 124 15.06 -10.84 15.96
CA VAL A 124 15.20 -9.56 15.23
C VAL A 124 15.87 -9.79 13.87
N ASP A 125 16.89 -10.63 13.80
CA ASP A 125 17.61 -10.93 12.54
C ASP A 125 16.69 -11.59 11.50
N ARG A 126 15.80 -12.48 11.93
CA ARG A 126 14.79 -13.11 11.07
C ARG A 126 13.83 -12.06 10.47
N ILE A 127 13.37 -11.10 11.27
CA ILE A 127 12.51 -10.01 10.81
C ILE A 127 13.28 -9.14 9.81
N GLY A 128 14.53 -8.80 10.12
CA GLY A 128 15.39 -8.04 9.21
C GLY A 128 15.65 -8.76 7.88
N GLU A 129 15.82 -10.09 7.89
CA GLU A 129 15.96 -10.88 6.66
C GLU A 129 14.67 -10.87 5.83
N LEU A 130 13.51 -11.08 6.45
CA LEU A 130 12.22 -11.00 5.78
C LEU A 130 11.99 -9.62 5.16
N ALA A 131 12.34 -8.54 5.86
CA ALA A 131 12.26 -7.17 5.33
C ALA A 131 13.10 -7.02 4.07
N ARG A 132 14.36 -7.46 4.08
CA ARG A 132 15.24 -7.42 2.90
C ARG A 132 14.66 -8.21 1.72
N ARG A 133 14.06 -9.36 1.97
CA ARG A 133 13.39 -10.17 0.93
C ARG A 133 12.22 -9.40 0.30
N PHE A 134 11.33 -8.80 1.11
CA PHE A 134 10.20 -8.02 0.58
C PHE A 134 10.67 -6.80 -0.21
N VAL A 135 11.70 -6.08 0.24
CA VAL A 135 12.32 -4.99 -0.53
C VAL A 135 12.85 -5.52 -1.86
N GLY A 136 13.50 -6.69 -1.88
CA GLY A 136 13.95 -7.35 -3.10
C GLY A 136 12.81 -7.66 -4.08
N PHE A 137 11.68 -8.18 -3.61
CA PHE A 137 10.51 -8.45 -4.46
C PHE A 137 9.92 -7.17 -5.07
N VAL A 138 9.86 -6.09 -4.31
CA VAL A 138 9.40 -4.78 -4.83
C VAL A 138 10.35 -4.27 -5.90
N LYS A 139 11.66 -4.30 -5.64
CA LYS A 139 12.69 -3.89 -6.61
C LYS A 139 12.58 -4.70 -7.90
N ASN A 140 12.55 -6.02 -7.82
CA ASN A 140 12.41 -6.89 -8.99
C ASN A 140 11.14 -6.58 -9.79
N GLY A 141 9.99 -6.35 -9.11
CA GLY A 141 8.75 -5.97 -9.77
C GLY A 141 8.88 -4.64 -10.53
N ARG A 142 9.53 -3.64 -9.95
CA ARG A 142 9.78 -2.33 -10.57
C ARG A 142 10.73 -2.42 -11.77
N ASP A 143 11.81 -3.20 -11.66
CA ASP A 143 12.77 -3.42 -12.74
C ASP A 143 12.10 -4.08 -13.95
N HIS A 144 11.21 -5.08 -13.72
CA HIS A 144 10.42 -5.68 -14.77
C HIS A 144 9.43 -4.68 -15.42
N LEU A 145 8.79 -3.81 -14.64
CA LEU A 145 7.92 -2.76 -15.20
C LEU A 145 8.68 -1.78 -16.07
N ALA A 146 9.87 -1.35 -15.63
CA ALA A 146 10.73 -0.46 -16.40
C ALA A 146 11.15 -1.09 -17.73
N ALA A 147 11.57 -2.36 -17.69
CA ALA A 147 11.97 -3.11 -18.89
C ALA A 147 10.78 -3.27 -19.88
N ARG A 148 9.56 -3.52 -19.39
CA ARG A 148 8.35 -3.60 -20.24
C ARG A 148 8.02 -2.26 -20.89
N LYS A 149 8.14 -1.14 -20.16
CA LYS A 149 7.92 0.21 -20.71
C LYS A 149 8.93 0.54 -21.82
N ALA A 150 10.23 0.27 -21.59
CA ALA A 150 11.28 0.49 -22.56
C ALA A 150 11.05 -0.29 -23.86
N ARG A 151 10.66 -1.59 -23.76
CA ARG A 151 10.34 -2.41 -24.93
C ARG A 151 9.14 -1.88 -25.72
N ARG A 152 8.12 -1.35 -25.04
CA ARG A 152 6.93 -0.82 -25.72
C ARG A 152 7.26 0.47 -26.48
N MET A 153 8.03 1.37 -25.88
CA MET A 153 8.48 2.59 -26.56
C MET A 153 9.32 2.30 -27.81
N ALA A 154 10.18 1.26 -27.77
CA ALA A 154 11.00 0.84 -28.90
C ALA A 154 10.22 0.14 -30.05
N ILE A 155 8.92 -0.19 -29.85
CA ILE A 155 8.06 -0.76 -30.89
C ILE A 155 7.19 0.33 -31.53
N ASP A 156 6.91 1.39 -30.79
CA ASP A 156 6.06 2.51 -31.22
C ASP A 156 6.88 3.59 -32.02
N GLU A 157 8.22 3.42 -32.11
CA GLU A 157 9.16 4.15 -32.98
C GLU A 157 9.40 3.42 -34.30
#